data_3e24b6f48211431866679d5b5acf10b3
#
_entry.id   3e24b6f48211431866679d5b5acf10b3
#
_cell.length_a   1.000
_cell.length_b   1.000
_cell.length_c   1.000
_cell.angle_alpha   90.00
_cell.angle_beta   90.00
_cell.angle_gamma   90.00
#
_symmetry.space_group_name_H-M   'P 1'
#
loop_
_entity.id
_entity.type
_entity.pdbx_description
1 polymer ?
#
loop_
_entity_poly.entity_id
_entity_poly.type
_entity_poly.pdbx_seq_one_letter_code
_entity_poly.pdbx_strand_id
1 'polypeptide(L)'
;LMRTNIPAFRLPETVLAEEIGYIEQMGAQIRYNSRIDSLRKLLETGGFDAVFVGSGAPKGKELKLPGRTEGSANIHIGINWLESVAFKHLDKIGDKVLIIGVGNTAMDCCRSSLRLGARDVKVMARKPRGFFKASEWELEDAEAENVKIVVNHSPKAFVVEDGKLKGMLFEQMEYDFDGRGRITAER
;
A
#
# COMPACT_ATOMS: atom_id res chain seq x y z
N LEU A 1 -6.37 -9.60 -1.24
CA LEU A 1 -5.79 -8.55 -0.39
C LEU A 1 -5.20 -9.15 0.88
N MET A 2 -6.00 -9.84 1.73
CA MET A 2 -5.54 -10.37 3.02
C MET A 2 -4.34 -11.31 2.88
N ARG A 3 -4.35 -12.23 1.93
CA ARG A 3 -3.23 -13.17 1.70
C ARG A 3 -2.07 -12.58 0.91
N THR A 4 -2.32 -11.57 0.08
CA THR A 4 -1.32 -11.07 -0.88
C THR A 4 -0.67 -9.76 -0.48
N ASN A 5 -1.32 -8.95 0.34
CA ASN A 5 -0.89 -7.58 0.60
C ASN A 5 -0.77 -7.22 2.08
N ILE A 6 -1.51 -7.91 2.98
CA ILE A 6 -1.30 -7.74 4.43
C ILE A 6 -0.12 -8.63 4.84
N PRO A 7 0.95 -8.06 5.40
CA PRO A 7 2.13 -8.84 5.78
C PRO A 7 1.82 -9.89 6.86
N ALA A 8 2.51 -11.03 6.81
CA ALA A 8 2.28 -12.15 7.73
C ALA A 8 2.53 -11.78 9.22
N PHE A 9 3.36 -10.77 9.49
CA PHE A 9 3.56 -10.28 10.87
C PHE A 9 2.36 -9.51 11.44
N ARG A 10 1.41 -9.07 10.59
CA ARG A 10 0.13 -8.46 10.99
C ARG A 10 -1.02 -9.46 10.94
N LEU A 11 -1.07 -10.27 9.91
CA LEU A 11 -2.10 -11.30 9.71
C LEU A 11 -1.43 -12.62 9.35
N PRO A 12 -1.16 -13.49 10.34
CA PRO A 12 -0.61 -14.82 10.10
C PRO A 12 -1.50 -15.64 9.16
N GLU A 13 -0.87 -16.41 8.30
CA GLU A 13 -1.59 -17.23 7.31
C GLU A 13 -2.48 -18.29 7.98
N THR A 14 -2.08 -18.81 9.14
CA THR A 14 -2.87 -19.78 9.94
C THR A 14 -4.19 -19.19 10.38
N VAL A 15 -4.20 -17.95 10.90
CA VAL A 15 -5.43 -17.26 11.33
C VAL A 15 -6.37 -17.07 10.14
N LEU A 16 -5.83 -16.64 9.00
CA LEU A 16 -6.64 -16.48 7.79
C LEU A 16 -7.21 -17.81 7.30
N ALA A 17 -6.45 -18.90 7.39
CA ALA A 17 -6.90 -20.23 6.99
C ALA A 17 -8.02 -20.75 7.91
N GLU A 18 -7.91 -20.52 9.23
CA GLU A 18 -8.96 -20.87 10.21
C GLU A 18 -10.26 -20.12 9.91
N GLU A 19 -10.21 -18.81 9.72
CA GLU A 19 -11.40 -17.99 9.43
C GLU A 19 -12.09 -18.41 8.11
N ILE A 20 -11.32 -18.72 7.08
CA ILE A 20 -11.86 -19.24 5.82
C ILE A 20 -12.48 -20.62 6.04
N GLY A 21 -11.83 -21.48 6.81
CA GLY A 21 -12.34 -22.80 7.14
C GLY A 21 -13.68 -22.76 7.89
N TYR A 22 -13.88 -21.81 8.79
CA TYR A 22 -15.19 -21.58 9.43
C TYR A 22 -16.28 -21.24 8.43
N ILE A 23 -15.98 -20.35 7.48
CA ILE A 23 -16.95 -19.94 6.44
C ILE A 23 -17.32 -21.15 5.55
N GLU A 24 -16.35 -21.98 5.19
CA GLU A 24 -16.59 -23.21 4.41
C GLU A 24 -17.46 -24.19 5.20
N GLN A 25 -17.18 -24.40 6.49
CA GLN A 25 -17.97 -25.28 7.36
C GLN A 25 -19.43 -24.80 7.54
N MET A 26 -19.70 -23.52 7.43
CA MET A 26 -21.07 -22.98 7.41
C MET A 26 -21.83 -23.26 6.09
N GLY A 27 -21.23 -23.96 5.13
CA GLY A 27 -21.84 -24.37 3.87
C GLY A 27 -21.54 -23.44 2.69
N ALA A 28 -20.65 -22.46 2.84
CA ALA A 28 -20.21 -21.64 1.73
C ALA A 28 -19.37 -22.48 0.74
N GLN A 29 -19.74 -22.42 -0.55
CA GLN A 29 -19.00 -23.13 -1.60
C GLN A 29 -18.01 -22.19 -2.26
N ILE A 30 -16.71 -22.49 -2.14
CA ILE A 30 -15.65 -21.73 -2.80
C ILE A 30 -15.26 -22.40 -4.12
N ARG A 31 -15.31 -21.67 -5.21
CA ARG A 31 -14.88 -22.11 -6.54
C ARG A 31 -13.66 -21.34 -6.98
N TYR A 32 -12.50 -21.97 -6.87
CA TYR A 32 -11.23 -21.40 -7.34
C TYR A 32 -11.14 -21.47 -8.87
N ASN A 33 -10.26 -20.65 -9.46
CA ASN A 33 -10.00 -20.58 -10.90
C ASN A 33 -11.26 -20.37 -11.75
N SER A 34 -12.31 -19.78 -11.18
CA SER A 34 -13.61 -19.56 -11.80
C SER A 34 -13.77 -18.10 -12.18
N ARG A 35 -13.26 -17.73 -13.35
CA ARG A 35 -13.35 -16.36 -13.86
C ARG A 35 -14.79 -16.04 -14.28
N ILE A 36 -15.29 -14.90 -13.85
CA ILE A 36 -16.59 -14.35 -14.25
C ILE A 36 -16.37 -13.18 -15.21
N ASP A 37 -16.69 -13.38 -16.47
CA ASP A 37 -16.51 -12.36 -17.51
C ASP A 37 -17.72 -11.41 -17.61
N SER A 38 -18.91 -11.84 -17.17
CA SER A 38 -20.13 -11.04 -17.21
C SER A 38 -21.03 -11.33 -16.01
N LEU A 39 -21.25 -10.31 -15.17
CA LEU A 39 -22.17 -10.38 -14.05
C LEU A 39 -23.62 -10.53 -14.52
N ARG A 40 -24.00 -9.88 -15.62
CA ARG A 40 -25.32 -10.02 -16.23
C ARG A 40 -25.62 -11.47 -16.62
N LYS A 41 -24.70 -12.09 -17.34
CA LYS A 41 -24.84 -13.50 -17.74
C LYS A 41 -24.91 -14.43 -16.52
N LEU A 42 -24.13 -14.14 -15.47
CA LEU A 42 -24.18 -14.91 -14.22
C LEU A 42 -25.55 -14.85 -13.56
N LEU A 43 -26.19 -13.69 -13.52
CA LEU A 43 -27.55 -13.53 -12.97
C LEU A 43 -28.60 -14.21 -13.85
N GLU A 44 -28.52 -14.03 -15.17
CA GLU A 44 -29.53 -14.55 -16.12
C GLU A 44 -29.52 -16.08 -16.27
N THR A 45 -28.33 -16.69 -16.21
CA THR A 45 -28.16 -18.13 -16.52
C THR A 45 -27.48 -18.93 -15.39
N GLY A 46 -27.01 -18.29 -14.34
CA GLY A 46 -26.25 -18.95 -13.26
C GLY A 46 -27.10 -19.51 -12.14
N GLY A 47 -28.43 -19.29 -12.15
CA GLY A 47 -29.34 -19.75 -11.10
C GLY A 47 -29.19 -19.03 -9.77
N PHE A 48 -28.74 -17.76 -9.79
CA PHE A 48 -28.58 -16.93 -8.60
C PHE A 48 -29.65 -15.83 -8.57
N ASP A 49 -30.25 -15.60 -7.40
CA ASP A 49 -31.18 -14.51 -7.16
C ASP A 49 -30.50 -13.15 -7.01
N ALA A 50 -29.25 -13.15 -6.53
CA ALA A 50 -28.43 -11.96 -6.35
C ALA A 50 -26.93 -12.27 -6.48
N VAL A 51 -26.12 -11.26 -6.83
CA VAL A 51 -24.66 -11.34 -6.90
C VAL A 51 -24.05 -10.21 -6.09
N PHE A 52 -23.21 -10.56 -5.11
CA PHE A 52 -22.38 -9.60 -4.40
C PHE A 52 -20.98 -9.51 -5.04
N VAL A 53 -20.55 -8.31 -5.39
CA VAL A 53 -19.24 -8.06 -6.02
C VAL A 53 -18.25 -7.56 -4.97
N GLY A 54 -17.41 -8.45 -4.47
CA GLY A 54 -16.42 -8.18 -3.42
C GLY A 54 -14.96 -8.22 -3.91
N SER A 55 -14.70 -7.96 -5.20
CA SER A 55 -13.35 -8.07 -5.80
C SER A 55 -12.33 -7.04 -5.28
N GLY A 56 -12.78 -5.99 -4.59
CA GLY A 56 -11.93 -4.94 -4.06
C GLY A 56 -11.33 -4.03 -5.14
N ALA A 57 -10.26 -3.31 -4.80
CA ALA A 57 -9.54 -2.39 -5.68
C ALA A 57 -8.06 -2.78 -5.78
N PRO A 58 -7.71 -3.85 -6.53
CA PRO A 58 -6.34 -4.38 -6.59
C PRO A 58 -5.37 -3.51 -7.39
N LYS A 59 -5.86 -2.52 -8.14
CA LYS A 59 -5.00 -1.65 -8.96
C LYS A 59 -4.45 -0.50 -8.14
N GLY A 60 -3.13 -0.49 -7.94
CA GLY A 60 -2.44 0.62 -7.29
C GLY A 60 -2.42 1.89 -8.14
N LYS A 61 -2.35 3.03 -7.45
CA LYS A 61 -2.19 4.33 -8.12
C LYS A 61 -0.72 4.57 -8.43
N GLU A 62 -0.45 5.00 -9.64
CA GLU A 62 0.89 5.36 -10.07
C GLU A 62 1.14 6.86 -9.88
N LEU A 63 2.35 7.18 -9.40
CA LEU A 63 2.83 8.55 -9.26
C LEU A 63 3.50 8.97 -10.58
N LYS A 64 2.76 9.72 -11.40
CA LYS A 64 3.22 10.19 -12.71
C LYS A 64 4.01 11.49 -12.57
N LEU A 65 5.31 11.38 -12.33
CA LEU A 65 6.24 12.48 -12.17
C LEU A 65 7.45 12.32 -13.09
N PRO A 66 8.19 13.43 -13.41
CA PRO A 66 9.44 13.35 -14.15
C PRO A 66 10.41 12.33 -13.55
N GLY A 67 11.13 11.60 -14.39
CA GLY A 67 12.08 10.54 -13.98
C GLY A 67 11.43 9.19 -13.66
N ARG A 68 10.09 9.06 -13.73
CA ARG A 68 9.38 7.82 -13.39
C ARG A 68 9.77 6.65 -14.29
N THR A 69 9.89 6.90 -15.57
CA THR A 69 10.21 5.87 -16.59
C THR A 69 11.67 5.47 -16.50
N GLU A 70 12.55 6.45 -16.43
CA GLU A 70 14.01 6.26 -16.39
C GLU A 70 14.46 5.53 -15.12
N GLY A 71 13.82 5.81 -13.98
CA GLY A 71 14.10 5.17 -12.69
C GLY A 71 13.26 3.92 -12.40
N SER A 72 12.51 3.41 -13.37
CA SER A 72 11.47 2.39 -13.17
C SER A 72 11.93 1.10 -12.47
N ALA A 73 13.17 0.69 -12.63
CA ALA A 73 13.72 -0.51 -12.01
C ALA A 73 13.68 -0.48 -10.47
N ASN A 74 13.72 0.72 -9.87
CA ASN A 74 13.74 0.91 -8.42
C ASN A 74 12.50 1.66 -7.89
N ILE A 75 11.46 1.81 -8.72
CA ILE A 75 10.22 2.48 -8.35
C ILE A 75 9.06 1.49 -8.40
N HIS A 76 8.50 1.17 -7.25
CA HIS A 76 7.47 0.15 -7.09
C HIS A 76 6.13 0.75 -6.67
N ILE A 77 5.05 0.13 -7.09
CA ILE A 77 3.71 0.40 -6.58
C ILE A 77 3.51 -0.47 -5.33
N GLY A 78 3.21 0.15 -4.18
CA GLY A 78 3.23 -0.51 -2.87
C GLY A 78 2.43 -1.81 -2.80
N ILE A 79 1.21 -1.87 -3.36
CA ILE A 79 0.41 -3.10 -3.33
C ILE A 79 1.03 -4.24 -4.15
N ASN A 80 1.64 -3.94 -5.32
CA ASN A 80 2.30 -4.94 -6.14
C ASN A 80 3.62 -5.41 -5.50
N TRP A 81 4.30 -4.46 -4.82
CA TRP A 81 5.51 -4.77 -4.09
C TRP A 81 5.24 -5.69 -2.89
N LEU A 82 4.20 -5.40 -2.09
CA LEU A 82 3.79 -6.27 -0.97
C LEU A 82 3.38 -7.67 -1.45
N GLU A 83 2.70 -7.77 -2.58
CA GLU A 83 2.37 -9.04 -3.20
C GLU A 83 3.63 -9.83 -3.59
N SER A 84 4.62 -9.16 -4.18
CA SER A 84 5.91 -9.78 -4.52
C SER A 84 6.67 -10.27 -3.28
N VAL A 85 6.58 -9.53 -2.17
CA VAL A 85 7.15 -9.94 -0.87
C VAL A 85 6.40 -11.15 -0.31
N ALA A 86 5.05 -11.12 -0.30
CA ALA A 86 4.21 -12.19 0.23
C ALA A 86 4.45 -13.53 -0.48
N PHE A 87 4.63 -13.49 -1.81
CA PHE A 87 4.92 -14.67 -2.62
C PHE A 87 6.42 -14.99 -2.75
N LYS A 88 7.28 -14.30 -1.99
CA LYS A 88 8.75 -14.52 -2.01
C LYS A 88 9.38 -14.35 -3.38
N HIS A 89 8.79 -13.53 -4.25
CA HIS A 89 9.40 -13.11 -5.51
C HIS A 89 10.47 -12.04 -5.28
N LEU A 90 10.45 -11.40 -4.11
CA LEU A 90 11.40 -10.39 -3.68
C LEU A 90 11.79 -10.68 -2.22
N ASP A 91 13.08 -10.89 -1.99
CA ASP A 91 13.67 -11.24 -0.69
C ASP A 91 14.67 -10.21 -0.18
N LYS A 92 14.96 -9.18 -0.97
CA LYS A 92 15.91 -8.11 -0.66
C LYS A 92 15.40 -6.77 -1.16
N ILE A 93 15.83 -5.71 -0.48
CA ILE A 93 15.60 -4.33 -0.87
C ILE A 93 16.88 -3.51 -0.63
N GLY A 94 16.97 -2.32 -1.23
CA GLY A 94 18.09 -1.41 -0.98
C GLY A 94 18.13 -0.89 0.47
N ASP A 95 19.31 -0.47 0.92
CA ASP A 95 19.52 0.06 2.27
C ASP A 95 18.65 1.30 2.58
N LYS A 96 18.36 2.11 1.58
CA LYS A 96 17.57 3.36 1.70
C LYS A 96 16.28 3.23 0.93
N VAL A 97 15.15 3.40 1.62
CA VAL A 97 13.82 3.27 1.05
C VAL A 97 12.98 4.50 1.36
N LEU A 98 12.38 5.08 0.32
CA LEU A 98 11.37 6.13 0.44
C LEU A 98 9.99 5.55 0.16
N ILE A 99 9.07 5.74 1.09
CA ILE A 99 7.66 5.39 0.94
C ILE A 99 6.86 6.66 0.73
N ILE A 100 6.11 6.76 -0.35
CA ILE A 100 5.32 7.95 -0.66
C ILE A 100 3.86 7.71 -0.28
N GLY A 101 3.39 8.46 0.71
CA GLY A 101 2.03 8.38 1.25
C GLY A 101 1.95 7.81 2.66
N VAL A 102 0.82 8.02 3.33
CA VAL A 102 0.58 7.73 4.75
C VAL A 102 -0.77 7.04 4.96
N GLY A 103 -1.01 5.97 4.23
CA GLY A 103 -2.11 5.03 4.47
C GLY A 103 -1.58 3.72 5.05
N ASN A 104 -2.47 2.80 5.46
CA ASN A 104 -2.08 1.51 6.03
C ASN A 104 -1.13 0.72 5.11
N THR A 105 -1.34 0.78 3.78
CA THR A 105 -0.41 0.17 2.81
C THR A 105 1.01 0.73 2.92
N ALA A 106 1.17 2.03 3.21
CA ALA A 106 2.49 2.63 3.39
C ALA A 106 3.16 2.12 4.68
N MET A 107 2.37 1.93 5.75
CA MET A 107 2.86 1.35 7.00
C MET A 107 3.29 -0.11 6.80
N ASP A 108 2.53 -0.89 6.03
CA ASP A 108 2.93 -2.24 5.64
C ASP A 108 4.23 -2.26 4.82
N CYS A 109 4.36 -1.34 3.85
CA CYS A 109 5.55 -1.25 3.02
C CYS A 109 6.80 -0.87 3.83
N CYS A 110 6.72 0.13 4.71
CA CYS A 110 7.88 0.58 5.48
C CYS A 110 8.36 -0.51 6.47
N ARG A 111 7.44 -1.14 7.19
CA ARG A 111 7.75 -2.21 8.14
C ARG A 111 8.26 -3.48 7.45
N SER A 112 7.69 -3.82 6.28
CA SER A 112 8.21 -4.92 5.45
C SER A 112 9.60 -4.62 4.90
N SER A 113 9.89 -3.35 4.54
CA SER A 113 11.21 -2.95 4.07
C SER A 113 12.29 -3.14 5.13
N LEU A 114 12.00 -2.81 6.39
CA LEU A 114 12.92 -3.09 7.52
C LEU A 114 13.21 -4.59 7.65
N ARG A 115 12.18 -5.44 7.54
CA ARG A 115 12.32 -6.91 7.62
C ARG A 115 13.10 -7.51 6.46
N LEU A 116 13.11 -6.83 5.30
CA LEU A 116 13.94 -7.19 4.15
C LEU A 116 15.36 -6.61 4.21
N GLY A 117 15.74 -5.94 5.31
CA GLY A 117 17.08 -5.48 5.58
C GLY A 117 17.37 -4.02 5.23
N ALA A 118 16.36 -3.20 4.89
CA ALA A 118 16.55 -1.76 4.73
C ALA A 118 16.99 -1.12 6.06
N ARG A 119 17.95 -0.18 6.00
CA ARG A 119 18.53 0.48 7.16
C ARG A 119 18.08 1.93 7.37
N ASP A 120 17.63 2.58 6.31
CA ASP A 120 17.11 3.95 6.36
C ASP A 120 15.76 3.97 5.60
N VAL A 121 14.66 3.86 6.35
CA VAL A 121 13.31 3.87 5.79
C VAL A 121 12.61 5.17 6.20
N LYS A 122 12.14 5.93 5.21
CA LYS A 122 11.40 7.17 5.41
C LYS A 122 10.06 7.11 4.72
N VAL A 123 9.03 7.52 5.44
CA VAL A 123 7.68 7.75 4.90
C VAL A 123 7.49 9.23 4.67
N MET A 124 7.14 9.60 3.44
CA MET A 124 6.97 10.99 3.03
C MET A 124 5.49 11.34 2.93
N ALA A 125 5.05 12.27 3.76
CA ALA A 125 3.68 12.73 3.86
C ALA A 125 3.53 14.14 3.29
N ARG A 126 2.61 14.33 2.33
CA ARG A 126 2.29 15.65 1.83
C ARG A 126 1.64 16.53 2.90
N LYS A 127 0.77 15.97 3.72
CA LYS A 127 -0.03 16.67 4.73
C LYS A 127 0.54 16.47 6.15
N PRO A 128 0.18 17.33 7.11
CA PRO A 128 0.52 17.15 8.52
C PRO A 128 -0.19 15.92 9.12
N ARG A 129 0.30 15.45 10.29
CA ARG A 129 -0.10 14.18 10.92
C ARG A 129 -1.63 14.02 11.09
N GLY A 130 -2.34 15.04 11.51
CA GLY A 130 -3.80 14.99 11.71
C GLY A 130 -4.63 14.68 10.44
N PHE A 131 -4.00 14.61 9.26
CA PHE A 131 -4.64 14.30 7.98
C PHE A 131 -4.19 12.96 7.38
N PHE A 132 -3.54 12.12 8.16
CA PHE A 132 -3.10 10.80 7.71
C PHE A 132 -4.30 9.86 7.56
N LYS A 133 -4.16 8.89 6.65
CA LYS A 133 -5.19 7.88 6.39
C LYS A 133 -4.89 6.54 7.06
N ALA A 134 -3.68 6.38 7.56
CA ALA A 134 -3.33 5.22 8.37
C ALA A 134 -3.99 5.31 9.74
N SER A 135 -4.30 4.17 10.33
CA SER A 135 -4.76 4.07 11.71
C SER A 135 -3.65 4.50 12.66
N GLU A 136 -4.00 5.12 13.79
CA GLU A 136 -2.98 5.63 14.73
C GLU A 136 -2.05 4.53 15.23
N TRP A 137 -2.57 3.35 15.57
CA TRP A 137 -1.74 2.22 16.00
C TRP A 137 -0.73 1.74 14.93
N GLU A 138 -1.07 1.86 13.63
CA GLU A 138 -0.13 1.51 12.54
C GLU A 138 1.02 2.51 12.43
N LEU A 139 0.72 3.79 12.73
CA LEU A 139 1.72 4.84 12.79
C LEU A 139 2.64 4.64 14.01
N GLU A 140 2.05 4.37 15.18
CA GLU A 140 2.78 4.07 16.42
C GLU A 140 3.71 2.85 16.25
N ASP A 141 3.20 1.77 15.66
CA ASP A 141 3.99 0.58 15.36
C ASP A 141 5.17 0.87 14.43
N ALA A 142 4.95 1.66 13.37
CA ALA A 142 6.00 2.02 12.43
C ALA A 142 7.07 2.91 13.10
N GLU A 143 6.65 3.87 13.92
CA GLU A 143 7.55 4.76 14.69
C GLU A 143 8.33 3.99 15.76
N ALA A 144 7.70 3.02 16.44
CA ALA A 144 8.37 2.12 17.38
C ALA A 144 9.46 1.26 16.70
N GLU A 145 9.28 0.94 15.43
CA GLU A 145 10.29 0.27 14.59
C GLU A 145 11.32 1.25 13.98
N ASN A 146 11.38 2.51 14.45
CA ASN A 146 12.27 3.58 13.99
C ASN A 146 12.05 4.05 12.54
N VAL A 147 10.86 3.89 11.99
CA VAL A 147 10.51 4.49 10.71
C VAL A 147 10.33 6.00 10.88
N LYS A 148 11.01 6.80 10.05
CA LYS A 148 10.89 8.25 10.06
C LYS A 148 9.73 8.70 9.19
N ILE A 149 8.74 9.38 9.77
CA ILE A 149 7.63 10.00 9.03
C ILE A 149 7.93 11.49 8.85
N VAL A 150 8.12 11.90 7.61
CA VAL A 150 8.43 13.29 7.23
C VAL A 150 7.17 13.93 6.66
N VAL A 151 6.68 14.97 7.32
CA VAL A 151 5.43 15.66 6.97
C VAL A 151 5.67 16.84 6.03
N ASN A 152 4.59 17.33 5.42
CA ASN A 152 4.59 18.57 4.62
C ASN A 152 5.55 18.54 3.43
N HIS A 153 5.71 17.38 2.79
CA HIS A 153 6.58 17.24 1.62
C HIS A 153 5.81 16.61 0.45
N SER A 154 5.58 17.40 -0.59
CA SER A 154 4.92 16.97 -1.83
C SER A 154 5.97 16.48 -2.84
N PRO A 155 5.85 15.27 -3.40
CA PRO A 155 6.79 14.77 -4.38
C PRO A 155 6.71 15.54 -5.70
N LYS A 156 7.86 15.91 -6.28
CA LYS A 156 7.98 16.70 -7.53
C LYS A 156 8.61 15.92 -8.68
N ALA A 157 9.69 15.22 -8.45
CA ALA A 157 10.41 14.47 -9.47
C ALA A 157 11.24 13.35 -8.88
N PHE A 158 11.43 12.30 -9.64
CA PHE A 158 12.47 11.30 -9.36
C PHE A 158 13.81 11.82 -9.87
N VAL A 159 14.86 11.71 -9.04
CA VAL A 159 16.23 12.07 -9.42
C VAL A 159 16.89 10.82 -9.95
N VAL A 160 17.20 10.83 -11.25
CA VAL A 160 17.80 9.71 -11.96
C VAL A 160 19.12 10.17 -12.59
N GLU A 161 20.18 9.42 -12.38
CA GLU A 161 21.51 9.64 -12.98
C GLU A 161 21.97 8.32 -13.58
N ASP A 162 22.42 8.34 -14.82
CA ASP A 162 22.87 7.16 -15.58
C ASP A 162 21.87 5.99 -15.54
N GLY A 163 20.57 6.30 -15.67
CA GLY A 163 19.50 5.30 -15.61
C GLY A 163 19.23 4.70 -14.23
N LYS A 164 19.87 5.21 -13.17
CA LYS A 164 19.70 4.73 -11.79
C LYS A 164 18.99 5.76 -10.93
N LEU A 165 17.99 5.31 -10.18
CA LEU A 165 17.32 6.14 -9.19
C LEU A 165 18.30 6.51 -8.07
N LYS A 166 18.49 7.81 -7.84
CA LYS A 166 19.35 8.36 -6.78
C LYS A 166 18.54 8.93 -5.62
N GLY A 167 17.33 9.39 -5.88
CA GLY A 167 16.49 10.00 -4.87
C GLY A 167 15.22 10.58 -5.44
N MET A 168 14.61 11.48 -4.68
CA MET A 168 13.39 12.16 -5.07
C MET A 168 13.44 13.63 -4.62
N LEU A 169 12.99 14.52 -5.48
CA LEU A 169 12.83 15.93 -5.17
C LEU A 169 11.44 16.15 -4.56
N PHE A 170 11.41 16.87 -3.45
CA PHE A 170 10.17 17.29 -2.78
C PHE A 170 10.08 18.80 -2.71
N GLU A 171 8.86 19.27 -2.69
CA GLU A 171 8.49 20.63 -2.33
C GLU A 171 7.97 20.66 -0.91
N GLN A 172 8.47 21.57 -0.10
CA GLN A 172 7.94 21.77 1.25
C GLN A 172 6.60 22.50 1.15
N MET A 173 5.61 22.00 1.87
CA MET A 173 4.25 22.52 1.86
C MET A 173 3.96 23.27 3.15
N GLU A 174 3.29 24.41 3.01
CA GLU A 174 2.69 25.15 4.12
C GLU A 174 1.17 25.08 4.05
N TYR A 175 0.51 25.04 5.20
CA TYR A 175 -0.93 24.89 5.31
C TYR A 175 -1.53 25.95 6.21
N ASP A 176 -2.58 26.62 5.72
CA ASP A 176 -3.43 27.47 6.55
C ASP A 176 -4.64 26.67 7.06
N PHE A 177 -5.06 26.93 8.29
CA PHE A 177 -6.15 26.22 8.96
C PHE A 177 -7.27 27.17 9.37
N ASP A 178 -8.52 26.72 9.26
CA ASP A 178 -9.65 27.42 9.88
C ASP A 178 -9.72 27.16 11.40
N GLY A 179 -10.62 27.86 12.08
CA GLY A 179 -10.84 27.69 13.53
C GLY A 179 -11.33 26.30 13.96
N ARG A 180 -11.59 25.40 12.98
CA ARG A 180 -11.99 23.99 13.19
C ARG A 180 -10.88 23.01 12.79
N GLY A 181 -9.68 23.49 12.49
CA GLY A 181 -8.53 22.68 12.11
C GLY A 181 -8.59 22.09 10.70
N ARG A 182 -9.45 22.60 9.81
CA ARG A 182 -9.52 22.16 8.40
C ARG A 182 -8.56 22.99 7.57
N ILE A 183 -7.88 22.35 6.62
CA ILE A 183 -6.99 23.04 5.67
C ILE A 183 -7.83 23.95 4.78
N THR A 184 -7.46 25.25 4.73
CA THR A 184 -8.11 26.27 3.91
C THR A 184 -7.25 26.67 2.72
N ALA A 185 -5.93 26.59 2.84
CA ALA A 185 -4.99 26.83 1.74
C ALA A 185 -3.77 25.91 1.83
N GLU A 186 -3.17 25.61 0.67
CA GLU A 186 -1.89 24.88 0.52
C GLU A 186 -0.92 25.78 -0.26
N ARG A 187 0.31 25.95 0.22
CA ARG A 187 1.38 26.74 -0.41
C ARG A 187 2.68 25.98 -0.47
#